data_0663a0eb6bbf4f07cc6db740f31292e8
#
_entry.id   0663a0eb6bbf4f07cc6db740f31292e8
#
_cell.length_a   1.000
_cell.length_b   1.000
_cell.length_c   1.000
_cell.angle_alpha   90.00
_cell.angle_beta   90.00
_cell.angle_gamma   90.00
#
_symmetry.space_group_name_H-M   'P 1'
#
loop_
_entity.id
_entity.type
_entity.pdbx_description
1 polymer ?
#
loop_
_entity_poly.entity_id
_entity_poly.type
_entity_poly.pdbx_seq_one_letter_code
_entity_poly.pdbx_strand_id
1 'polypeptide(L)'
;MVPEARPGAPAAPKAAPPAAGVERIPVKAPPPKVKSIDEMLVELKRERNPDAARQIANSVLARWSESSSPTVDLLMQWSAKAAAEKRNAAALDFLDQAIVLKPDFAGAWNQRATLHFSMGNYRMSVSDIERVLKLEPRHFGAIAGLAGILTERGSKDAALAAWERYLEVFPADREAQELVAKLSEEIAGQRT
;
A
#
# COMPACT_ATOMS: atom_id res chain seq x y z
N MET A 1 89.92 -10.69 50.08
CA MET A 1 88.76 -11.56 49.89
C MET A 1 87.52 -10.65 49.98
N VAL A 2 87.02 -10.16 48.82
CA VAL A 2 85.96 -9.20 48.73
C VAL A 2 84.70 -9.97 48.32
N PRO A 3 83.55 -9.83 48.92
CA PRO A 3 82.31 -10.44 48.42
C PRO A 3 81.63 -9.52 47.44
N GLU A 4 81.32 -10.11 46.40
CA GLU A 4 80.67 -9.63 45.17
C GLU A 4 79.20 -9.17 45.47
N ALA A 5 78.87 -7.95 45.01
CA ALA A 5 77.53 -7.39 45.15
C ALA A 5 76.59 -7.97 44.04
N ARG A 6 75.45 -8.46 44.43
CA ARG A 6 74.36 -8.90 43.55
C ARG A 6 73.67 -7.71 42.94
N PRO A 7 73.36 -7.72 41.60
CA PRO A 7 72.62 -6.68 40.95
C PRO A 7 71.11 -6.70 41.34
N GLY A 8 70.57 -5.52 41.59
CA GLY A 8 69.21 -5.29 42.03
C GLY A 8 68.16 -5.69 40.98
N ALA A 9 67.04 -6.18 41.51
CA ALA A 9 65.86 -6.54 40.76
C ALA A 9 65.26 -5.34 40.02
N PRO A 10 64.67 -5.54 38.77
CA PRO A 10 64.06 -4.44 38.05
C PRO A 10 62.77 -3.99 38.74
N ALA A 11 62.59 -2.66 38.78
CA ALA A 11 61.40 -2.00 39.33
C ALA A 11 60.13 -2.34 38.50
N ALA A 12 59.03 -2.62 39.22
CA ALA A 12 57.72 -2.88 38.62
C ALA A 12 57.23 -1.67 37.78
N PRO A 13 56.57 -1.90 36.65
CA PRO A 13 56.07 -0.81 35.82
C PRO A 13 54.91 -0.07 36.54
N LYS A 14 54.98 1.26 36.53
CA LYS A 14 53.93 2.16 37.01
C LYS A 14 52.62 1.84 36.31
N ALA A 15 51.55 1.66 37.08
CA ALA A 15 50.19 1.50 36.59
C ALA A 15 49.80 2.66 35.66
N ALA A 16 49.28 2.32 34.47
CA ALA A 16 48.72 3.26 33.53
C ALA A 16 47.48 3.96 34.12
N PRO A 17 47.18 5.22 33.76
CA PRO A 17 45.98 5.91 34.21
C PRO A 17 44.72 5.21 33.65
N PRO A 18 43.57 5.26 34.38
CA PRO A 18 42.33 4.63 33.91
C PRO A 18 41.90 5.25 32.57
N ALA A 19 41.59 4.40 31.62
CA ALA A 19 41.09 4.79 30.31
C ALA A 19 39.88 5.72 30.46
N ALA A 20 39.96 6.90 29.87
CA ALA A 20 38.86 7.86 29.79
C ALA A 20 37.59 7.18 29.31
N GLY A 21 36.47 7.48 29.98
CA GLY A 21 35.19 6.83 29.72
C GLY A 21 34.83 6.84 28.27
N VAL A 22 34.59 5.65 27.71
CA VAL A 22 33.98 5.49 26.40
C VAL A 22 32.55 6.03 26.53
N GLU A 23 32.37 7.24 26.02
CA GLU A 23 31.05 7.87 25.90
C GLU A 23 30.16 6.92 25.08
N ARG A 24 29.18 6.30 25.77
CA ARG A 24 28.24 5.40 25.10
C ARG A 24 27.39 6.25 24.15
N ILE A 25 27.68 6.16 22.84
CA ILE A 25 26.83 6.71 21.83
C ILE A 25 25.43 6.15 22.08
N PRO A 26 24.40 7.00 22.26
CA PRO A 26 23.04 6.52 22.47
C PRO A 26 22.63 5.68 21.26
N VAL A 27 22.39 4.39 21.47
CA VAL A 27 21.86 3.50 20.45
C VAL A 27 20.48 4.05 20.08
N LYS A 28 20.38 4.63 18.87
CA LYS A 28 19.13 5.11 18.33
C LYS A 28 18.10 3.98 18.40
N ALA A 29 16.96 4.25 19.05
CA ALA A 29 15.87 3.29 19.15
C ALA A 29 15.61 2.64 17.78
N PRO A 30 15.35 1.32 17.70
CA PRO A 30 15.06 0.69 16.45
C PRO A 30 13.89 1.43 15.77
N PRO A 31 13.90 1.59 14.43
CA PRO A 31 12.82 2.27 13.74
C PRO A 31 11.50 1.57 14.07
N PRO A 32 10.39 2.31 14.16
CA PRO A 32 9.09 1.72 14.45
C PRO A 32 8.80 0.63 13.40
N LYS A 33 8.32 -0.53 13.87
CA LYS A 33 7.96 -1.64 12.97
C LYS A 33 6.92 -1.14 11.99
N VAL A 34 7.25 -1.11 10.70
CA VAL A 34 6.32 -0.77 9.64
C VAL A 34 5.28 -1.89 9.58
N LYS A 35 4.00 -1.56 9.79
CA LYS A 35 2.90 -2.52 9.71
C LYS A 35 2.85 -3.15 8.31
N SER A 36 2.61 -4.45 8.25
CA SER A 36 2.32 -5.15 6.99
C SER A 36 0.95 -4.74 6.43
N ILE A 37 0.71 -4.99 5.14
CA ILE A 37 -0.60 -4.76 4.52
C ILE A 37 -1.67 -5.58 5.24
N ASP A 38 -1.38 -6.83 5.60
CA ASP A 38 -2.31 -7.70 6.32
C ASP A 38 -2.71 -7.13 7.68
N GLU A 39 -1.73 -6.63 8.45
CA GLU A 39 -2.01 -5.97 9.74
C GLU A 39 -2.89 -4.72 9.56
N MET A 40 -2.60 -3.90 8.55
CA MET A 40 -3.39 -2.70 8.24
C MET A 40 -4.81 -3.05 7.78
N LEU A 41 -5.01 -4.10 6.99
CA LEU A 41 -6.34 -4.55 6.56
C LEU A 41 -7.15 -5.11 7.72
N VAL A 42 -6.53 -5.83 8.66
CA VAL A 42 -7.19 -6.27 9.90
C VAL A 42 -7.60 -5.06 10.75
N GLU A 43 -6.75 -4.05 10.85
CA GLU A 43 -7.06 -2.82 11.58
C GLU A 43 -8.19 -2.05 10.90
N LEU A 44 -8.14 -1.88 9.56
CA LEU A 44 -9.18 -1.23 8.77
C LEU A 44 -10.55 -1.88 8.99
N LYS A 45 -10.60 -3.21 8.98
CA LYS A 45 -11.85 -3.95 9.20
C LYS A 45 -12.44 -3.74 10.60
N ARG A 46 -11.61 -3.45 11.60
CA ARG A 46 -12.02 -3.26 13.00
C ARG A 46 -12.33 -1.81 13.36
N GLU A 47 -11.75 -0.87 12.63
CA GLU A 47 -11.92 0.55 12.90
C GLU A 47 -13.36 0.96 12.64
N ARG A 48 -13.94 1.70 13.59
CA ARG A 48 -15.33 2.19 13.55
C ARG A 48 -15.43 3.68 13.31
N ASN A 49 -14.35 4.43 13.60
CA ASN A 49 -14.30 5.84 13.30
C ASN A 49 -14.00 6.02 11.80
N PRO A 50 -14.88 6.67 11.02
CA PRO A 50 -14.71 6.82 9.57
C PRO A 50 -13.42 7.56 9.18
N ASP A 51 -13.01 8.58 9.95
CA ASP A 51 -11.83 9.36 9.62
C ASP A 51 -10.54 8.58 9.89
N ALA A 52 -10.47 7.86 11.02
CA ALA A 52 -9.37 6.96 11.33
C ALA A 52 -9.29 5.82 10.31
N ALA A 53 -10.42 5.21 9.96
CA ALA A 53 -10.47 4.15 8.95
C ALA A 53 -10.00 4.65 7.58
N ARG A 54 -10.38 5.87 7.18
CA ARG A 54 -9.91 6.50 5.94
C ARG A 54 -8.39 6.72 5.93
N GLN A 55 -7.80 7.10 7.05
CA GLN A 55 -6.33 7.21 7.16
C GLN A 55 -5.64 5.85 6.99
N ILE A 56 -6.18 4.80 7.60
CA ILE A 56 -5.66 3.44 7.43
C ILE A 56 -5.82 3.00 5.96
N ALA A 57 -6.98 3.22 5.35
CA ALA A 57 -7.25 2.89 3.96
C ALA A 57 -6.26 3.59 3.01
N ASN A 58 -6.00 4.88 3.20
CA ASN A 58 -5.01 5.64 2.44
C ASN A 58 -3.60 5.04 2.59
N SER A 59 -3.24 4.61 3.79
CA SER A 59 -1.95 3.97 4.05
C SER A 59 -1.83 2.62 3.32
N VAL A 60 -2.91 1.83 3.28
CA VAL A 60 -2.97 0.57 2.52
C VAL A 60 -2.82 0.84 1.01
N LEU A 61 -3.57 1.81 0.47
CA LEU A 61 -3.47 2.18 -0.95
C LEU A 61 -2.07 2.65 -1.33
N ALA A 62 -1.42 3.45 -0.49
CA ALA A 62 -0.05 3.88 -0.68
C ALA A 62 0.90 2.69 -0.75
N ARG A 63 0.76 1.71 0.16
CA ARG A 63 1.59 0.48 0.14
C ARG A 63 1.35 -0.38 -1.08
N TRP A 64 0.12 -0.50 -1.56
CA TRP A 64 -0.17 -1.20 -2.82
C TRP A 64 0.35 -0.46 -4.06
N SER A 65 0.68 0.82 -3.94
CA SER A 65 1.28 1.62 -5.01
C SER A 65 2.81 1.55 -5.06
N GLU A 66 3.46 0.89 -4.10
CA GLU A 66 4.91 0.71 -4.03
C GLU A 66 5.30 -0.64 -4.67
N SER A 67 6.08 -0.61 -5.74
CA SER A 67 6.43 -1.84 -6.49
C SER A 67 7.67 -2.56 -5.95
N SER A 68 8.44 -1.95 -5.06
CA SER A 68 9.79 -2.38 -4.66
C SER A 68 10.83 -2.38 -5.81
N SER A 69 10.49 -1.77 -6.95
CA SER A 69 11.38 -1.60 -8.11
C SER A 69 11.45 -0.11 -8.47
N PRO A 70 12.59 0.57 -8.29
CA PRO A 70 12.70 1.99 -8.61
C PRO A 70 12.32 2.34 -10.05
N THR A 71 12.59 1.44 -11.01
CA THR A 71 12.22 1.63 -12.41
C THR A 71 10.71 1.57 -12.60
N VAL A 72 10.04 0.59 -11.99
CA VAL A 72 8.58 0.46 -12.06
C VAL A 72 7.93 1.65 -11.36
N ASP A 73 8.41 2.05 -10.19
CA ASP A 73 7.89 3.20 -9.45
C ASP A 73 8.01 4.50 -10.26
N LEU A 74 9.11 4.67 -11.02
CA LEU A 74 9.29 5.82 -11.91
C LEU A 74 8.30 5.80 -13.09
N LEU A 75 8.06 4.64 -13.71
CA LEU A 75 7.05 4.48 -14.77
C LEU A 75 5.65 4.80 -14.24
N MET A 76 5.31 4.36 -13.03
CA MET A 76 4.05 4.68 -12.36
C MET A 76 3.89 6.21 -12.16
N GLN A 77 4.94 6.90 -11.73
CA GLN A 77 4.93 8.35 -11.55
C GLN A 77 4.76 9.07 -12.90
N TRP A 78 5.47 8.66 -13.94
CA TRP A 78 5.34 9.25 -15.28
C TRP A 78 3.95 9.02 -15.86
N SER A 79 3.36 7.84 -15.64
CA SER A 79 1.99 7.57 -16.02
C SER A 79 1.01 8.50 -15.32
N ALA A 80 1.12 8.63 -13.98
CA ALA A 80 0.25 9.53 -13.20
C ALA A 80 0.36 10.98 -13.69
N LYS A 81 1.58 11.47 -13.95
CA LYS A 81 1.81 12.80 -14.52
C LYS A 81 1.18 12.95 -15.91
N ALA A 82 1.41 11.99 -16.80
CA ALA A 82 0.84 12.03 -18.16
C ALA A 82 -0.70 12.01 -18.13
N ALA A 83 -1.31 11.20 -17.24
CA ALA A 83 -2.76 11.17 -17.05
C ALA A 83 -3.32 12.50 -16.53
N ALA A 84 -2.64 13.12 -15.56
CA ALA A 84 -3.01 14.45 -15.05
C ALA A 84 -2.96 15.54 -16.15
N GLU A 85 -2.03 15.41 -17.09
CA GLU A 85 -1.91 16.28 -18.27
C GLU A 85 -2.83 15.86 -19.43
N LYS A 86 -3.73 14.89 -19.22
CA LYS A 86 -4.65 14.31 -20.23
C LYS A 86 -3.93 13.66 -21.42
N ARG A 87 -2.67 13.31 -21.28
CA ARG A 87 -1.89 12.56 -22.26
C ARG A 87 -2.08 11.04 -22.05
N ASN A 88 -3.33 10.59 -22.20
CA ASN A 88 -3.75 9.24 -21.83
C ASN A 88 -2.99 8.14 -22.58
N ALA A 89 -2.65 8.34 -23.86
CA ALA A 89 -1.86 7.36 -24.62
C ALA A 89 -0.47 7.14 -23.99
N ALA A 90 0.25 8.23 -23.69
CA ALA A 90 1.54 8.13 -23.03
C ALA A 90 1.43 7.52 -21.61
N ALA A 91 0.35 7.81 -20.89
CA ALA A 91 0.10 7.22 -19.58
C ALA A 91 -0.09 5.70 -19.68
N LEU A 92 -0.84 5.22 -20.69
CA LEU A 92 -1.00 3.78 -20.96
C LEU A 92 0.32 3.13 -21.34
N ASP A 93 1.14 3.75 -22.21
CA ASP A 93 2.45 3.23 -22.60
C ASP A 93 3.37 2.99 -21.39
N PHE A 94 3.40 3.93 -20.44
CA PHE A 94 4.18 3.75 -19.20
C PHE A 94 3.64 2.62 -18.33
N LEU A 95 2.31 2.47 -18.21
CA LEU A 95 1.69 1.40 -17.44
C LEU A 95 1.92 0.03 -18.09
N ASP A 96 1.84 -0.05 -19.41
CA ASP A 96 2.13 -1.28 -20.14
C ASP A 96 3.58 -1.74 -19.90
N GLN A 97 4.54 -0.80 -19.93
CA GLN A 97 5.93 -1.09 -19.59
C GLN A 97 6.09 -1.54 -18.13
N ALA A 98 5.42 -0.88 -17.18
CA ALA A 98 5.43 -1.26 -15.77
C ALA A 98 4.89 -2.69 -15.56
N ILE A 99 3.80 -3.03 -16.24
CA ILE A 99 3.19 -4.37 -16.20
C ILE A 99 4.09 -5.43 -16.83
N VAL A 100 4.76 -5.13 -17.94
CA VAL A 100 5.73 -6.04 -18.56
C VAL A 100 6.90 -6.32 -17.63
N LEU A 101 7.43 -5.28 -16.95
CA LEU A 101 8.55 -5.43 -16.03
C LEU A 101 8.15 -6.13 -14.73
N LYS A 102 6.91 -5.95 -14.26
CA LYS A 102 6.42 -6.52 -13.01
C LYS A 102 4.95 -6.94 -13.11
N PRO A 103 4.65 -8.09 -13.75
CA PRO A 103 3.28 -8.53 -14.03
C PRO A 103 2.49 -8.96 -12.78
N ASP A 104 3.17 -9.17 -11.65
CA ASP A 104 2.59 -9.48 -10.35
C ASP A 104 2.33 -8.25 -9.47
N PHE A 105 2.63 -7.06 -9.96
CA PHE A 105 2.41 -5.82 -9.24
C PHE A 105 0.99 -5.30 -9.46
N ALA A 106 0.10 -5.55 -8.49
CA ALA A 106 -1.31 -5.17 -8.55
C ALA A 106 -1.51 -3.65 -8.77
N GLY A 107 -0.62 -2.80 -8.25
CA GLY A 107 -0.68 -1.35 -8.37
C GLY A 107 -0.67 -0.86 -9.82
N ALA A 108 0.14 -1.47 -10.71
CA ALA A 108 0.19 -1.09 -12.12
C ALA A 108 -1.13 -1.42 -12.84
N TRP A 109 -1.66 -2.62 -12.63
CA TRP A 109 -2.96 -3.02 -13.16
C TRP A 109 -4.09 -2.12 -12.66
N ASN A 110 -4.09 -1.79 -11.36
CA ASN A 110 -5.10 -0.91 -10.77
C ASN A 110 -5.04 0.51 -11.33
N GLN A 111 -3.84 1.06 -11.52
CA GLN A 111 -3.71 2.40 -12.11
C GLN A 111 -4.14 2.41 -13.58
N ARG A 112 -3.87 1.35 -14.35
CA ARG A 112 -4.34 1.22 -15.74
C ARG A 112 -5.86 1.04 -15.80
N ALA A 113 -6.44 0.26 -14.90
CA ALA A 113 -7.88 0.12 -14.76
C ALA A 113 -8.56 1.47 -14.50
N THR A 114 -8.01 2.27 -13.58
CA THR A 114 -8.52 3.61 -13.26
C THR A 114 -8.43 4.55 -14.46
N LEU A 115 -7.33 4.50 -15.22
CA LEU A 115 -7.17 5.30 -16.42
C LEU A 115 -8.19 4.87 -17.52
N HIS A 116 -8.37 3.58 -17.75
CA HIS A 116 -9.40 3.07 -18.67
C HIS A 116 -10.79 3.47 -18.23
N PHE A 117 -11.10 3.42 -16.94
CA PHE A 117 -12.38 3.91 -16.40
C PHE A 117 -12.60 5.39 -16.74
N SER A 118 -11.62 6.25 -16.47
CA SER A 118 -11.71 7.70 -16.75
C SER A 118 -11.88 8.03 -18.24
N MET A 119 -11.46 7.11 -19.11
CA MET A 119 -11.63 7.20 -20.58
C MET A 119 -12.95 6.59 -21.08
N GLY A 120 -13.80 6.04 -20.19
CA GLY A 120 -15.01 5.32 -20.57
C GLY A 120 -14.76 3.92 -21.14
N ASN A 121 -13.52 3.44 -21.12
CA ASN A 121 -13.13 2.11 -21.62
C ASN A 121 -13.42 1.01 -20.60
N TYR A 122 -14.68 0.89 -20.15
CA TYR A 122 -15.10 0.01 -19.05
C TYR A 122 -14.70 -1.45 -19.25
N ARG A 123 -14.75 -1.95 -20.49
CA ARG A 123 -14.35 -3.34 -20.76
C ARG A 123 -12.88 -3.60 -20.41
N MET A 124 -12.00 -2.68 -20.78
CA MET A 124 -10.57 -2.78 -20.46
C MET A 124 -10.34 -2.59 -18.97
N SER A 125 -11.03 -1.63 -18.36
CA SER A 125 -10.97 -1.40 -16.92
C SER A 125 -11.35 -2.66 -16.12
N VAL A 126 -12.47 -3.33 -16.48
CA VAL A 126 -12.90 -4.58 -15.82
C VAL A 126 -11.85 -5.68 -15.97
N SER A 127 -11.27 -5.85 -17.17
CA SER A 127 -10.21 -6.84 -17.40
C SER A 127 -9.00 -6.63 -16.48
N ASP A 128 -8.58 -5.38 -16.32
CA ASP A 128 -7.47 -5.03 -15.44
C ASP A 128 -7.85 -5.21 -13.95
N ILE A 129 -9.07 -4.82 -13.55
CA ILE A 129 -9.62 -5.06 -12.21
C ILE A 129 -9.61 -6.55 -11.87
N GLU A 130 -10.04 -7.41 -12.79
CA GLU A 130 -9.99 -8.86 -12.59
C GLU A 130 -8.57 -9.34 -12.31
N ARG A 131 -7.58 -8.77 -13.00
CA ARG A 131 -6.17 -9.09 -12.74
C ARG A 131 -5.72 -8.61 -11.37
N VAL A 132 -6.10 -7.40 -10.95
CA VAL A 132 -5.84 -6.90 -9.60
C VAL A 132 -6.41 -7.84 -8.55
N LEU A 133 -7.69 -8.24 -8.69
CA LEU A 133 -8.38 -9.08 -7.71
C LEU A 133 -7.90 -10.54 -7.69
N LYS A 134 -7.22 -11.00 -8.75
CA LYS A 134 -6.47 -12.27 -8.74
C LYS A 134 -5.16 -12.19 -7.94
N LEU A 135 -4.50 -11.02 -7.96
CA LEU A 135 -3.25 -10.77 -7.24
C LEU A 135 -3.50 -10.41 -5.77
N GLU A 136 -4.48 -9.56 -5.52
CA GLU A 136 -4.91 -9.15 -4.18
C GLU A 136 -6.45 -9.13 -4.10
N PRO A 137 -7.07 -10.20 -3.61
CA PRO A 137 -8.53 -10.32 -3.53
C PRO A 137 -9.22 -9.28 -2.63
N ARG A 138 -8.46 -8.65 -1.74
CA ARG A 138 -8.94 -7.63 -0.79
C ARG A 138 -8.62 -6.20 -1.26
N HIS A 139 -8.22 -6.01 -2.52
CA HIS A 139 -7.92 -4.69 -3.06
C HIS A 139 -9.19 -3.85 -3.18
N PHE A 140 -9.59 -3.22 -2.09
CA PHE A 140 -10.87 -2.49 -2.00
C PHE A 140 -10.99 -1.38 -3.04
N GLY A 141 -9.90 -0.71 -3.46
CA GLY A 141 -9.94 0.26 -4.57
C GLY A 141 -10.38 -0.36 -5.90
N ALA A 142 -9.92 -1.59 -6.20
CA ALA A 142 -10.35 -2.32 -7.40
C ALA A 142 -11.81 -2.81 -7.28
N ILE A 143 -12.23 -3.26 -6.09
CA ILE A 143 -13.61 -3.64 -5.82
C ILE A 143 -14.54 -2.43 -6.02
N ALA A 144 -14.18 -1.26 -5.48
CA ALA A 144 -14.94 -0.01 -5.67
C ALA A 144 -15.02 0.40 -7.15
N GLY A 145 -13.91 0.27 -7.89
CA GLY A 145 -13.89 0.51 -9.34
C GLY A 145 -14.86 -0.38 -10.10
N LEU A 146 -14.89 -1.68 -9.78
CA LEU A 146 -15.85 -2.63 -10.36
C LEU A 146 -17.30 -2.25 -10.01
N ALA A 147 -17.56 -1.96 -8.73
CA ALA A 147 -18.87 -1.56 -8.25
C ALA A 147 -19.38 -0.28 -8.95
N GLY A 148 -18.50 0.71 -9.13
CA GLY A 148 -18.80 1.93 -9.87
C GLY A 148 -19.19 1.64 -11.32
N ILE A 149 -18.41 0.83 -12.04
CA ILE A 149 -18.73 0.44 -13.43
C ILE A 149 -20.09 -0.27 -13.50
N LEU A 150 -20.37 -1.20 -12.59
CA LEU A 150 -21.63 -1.93 -12.55
C LEU A 150 -22.82 -1.01 -12.26
N THR A 151 -22.63 -0.02 -11.38
CA THR A 151 -23.63 1.01 -11.07
C THR A 151 -23.94 1.86 -12.31
N GLU A 152 -22.92 2.37 -13.01
CA GLU A 152 -23.10 3.17 -14.23
C GLU A 152 -23.77 2.40 -15.35
N ARG A 153 -23.53 1.10 -15.43
CA ARG A 153 -24.17 0.21 -16.41
C ARG A 153 -25.58 -0.24 -16.01
N GLY A 154 -26.08 0.18 -14.85
CA GLY A 154 -27.41 -0.19 -14.37
C GLY A 154 -27.54 -1.65 -13.91
N SER A 155 -26.42 -2.34 -13.72
CA SER A 155 -26.40 -3.74 -13.24
C SER A 155 -26.54 -3.77 -11.72
N LYS A 156 -27.73 -3.38 -11.21
CA LYS A 156 -27.96 -3.07 -9.78
C LYS A 156 -27.62 -4.23 -8.84
N ASP A 157 -28.07 -5.44 -9.12
CA ASP A 157 -27.78 -6.60 -8.26
C ASP A 157 -26.27 -6.88 -8.19
N ALA A 158 -25.57 -6.81 -9.32
CA ALA A 158 -24.13 -7.01 -9.35
C ALA A 158 -23.36 -5.85 -8.68
N ALA A 159 -23.83 -4.61 -8.84
CA ALA A 159 -23.28 -3.44 -8.17
C ALA A 159 -23.43 -3.55 -6.65
N LEU A 160 -24.62 -3.95 -6.17
CA LEU A 160 -24.89 -4.19 -4.75
C LEU A 160 -23.91 -5.22 -4.19
N ALA A 161 -23.79 -6.39 -4.82
CA ALA A 161 -22.88 -7.44 -4.37
C ALA A 161 -21.40 -6.97 -4.35
N ALA A 162 -20.98 -6.13 -5.31
CA ALA A 162 -19.64 -5.57 -5.33
C ALA A 162 -19.41 -4.55 -4.19
N TRP A 163 -20.39 -3.68 -3.89
CA TRP A 163 -20.33 -2.74 -2.78
C TRP A 163 -20.37 -3.44 -1.43
N GLU A 164 -21.17 -4.49 -1.26
CA GLU A 164 -21.17 -5.32 -0.06
C GLU A 164 -19.80 -5.96 0.17
N ARG A 165 -19.18 -6.53 -0.87
CA ARG A 165 -17.82 -7.06 -0.81
C ARG A 165 -16.80 -5.98 -0.44
N TYR A 166 -16.95 -4.75 -0.92
CA TYR A 166 -16.14 -3.62 -0.52
C TYR A 166 -16.23 -3.36 0.99
N LEU A 167 -17.46 -3.34 1.53
CA LEU A 167 -17.72 -3.11 2.94
C LEU A 167 -17.24 -4.28 3.84
N GLU A 168 -17.03 -5.48 3.33
CA GLU A 168 -16.37 -6.55 4.07
C GLU A 168 -14.92 -6.22 4.44
N VAL A 169 -14.25 -5.39 3.61
CA VAL A 169 -12.87 -4.95 3.82
C VAL A 169 -12.81 -3.60 4.53
N PHE A 170 -13.67 -2.66 4.15
CA PHE A 170 -13.72 -1.30 4.68
C PHE A 170 -15.12 -0.95 5.19
N PRO A 171 -15.55 -1.51 6.34
CA PRO A 171 -16.93 -1.37 6.83
C PRO A 171 -17.28 0.05 7.31
N ALA A 172 -16.31 0.88 7.70
CA ALA A 172 -16.56 2.23 8.20
C ALA A 172 -16.73 3.28 7.10
N ASP A 173 -16.70 2.91 5.81
CA ASP A 173 -16.93 3.83 4.71
C ASP A 173 -18.41 4.18 4.59
N ARG A 174 -18.76 5.42 4.99
CA ARG A 174 -20.16 5.89 5.00
C ARG A 174 -20.73 6.05 3.59
N GLU A 175 -19.93 6.50 2.64
CA GLU A 175 -20.38 6.68 1.26
C GLU A 175 -20.79 5.33 0.64
N ALA A 176 -19.98 4.30 0.88
CA ALA A 176 -20.30 2.96 0.42
C ALA A 176 -21.53 2.37 1.14
N GLN A 177 -21.71 2.64 2.45
CA GLN A 177 -22.91 2.23 3.18
C GLN A 177 -24.17 2.86 2.61
N GLU A 178 -24.14 4.16 2.28
CA GLU A 178 -25.26 4.88 1.66
C GLU A 178 -25.58 4.33 0.27
N LEU A 179 -24.54 4.01 -0.54
CA LEU A 179 -24.73 3.38 -1.86
C LEU A 179 -25.39 2.00 -1.75
N VAL A 180 -24.97 1.18 -0.79
CA VAL A 180 -25.59 -0.15 -0.54
C VAL A 180 -27.05 0.03 -0.12
N ALA A 181 -27.35 0.94 0.80
CA ALA A 181 -28.72 1.19 1.24
C ALA A 181 -29.62 1.62 0.07
N LYS A 182 -29.15 2.61 -0.71
CA LYS A 182 -29.87 3.10 -1.89
C LYS A 182 -30.11 2.01 -2.94
N LEU A 183 -29.09 1.23 -3.29
CA LEU A 183 -29.23 0.15 -4.28
C LEU A 183 -30.22 -0.92 -3.79
N SER A 184 -30.16 -1.26 -2.49
CA SER A 184 -31.07 -2.24 -1.88
C SER A 184 -32.54 -1.78 -1.95
N GLU A 185 -32.81 -0.50 -1.65
CA GLU A 185 -34.16 0.09 -1.77
C GLU A 185 -34.65 0.12 -3.22
N GLU A 186 -33.77 0.50 -4.16
CA GLU A 186 -34.13 0.53 -5.59
C GLU A 186 -34.47 -0.87 -6.15
N ILE A 187 -33.73 -1.91 -5.71
CA ILE A 187 -33.98 -3.30 -6.11
C ILE A 187 -35.29 -3.80 -5.51
N ALA A 188 -35.54 -3.49 -4.22
CA ALA A 188 -36.77 -3.86 -3.55
C ALA A 188 -38.00 -3.23 -4.22
N GLY A 189 -37.93 -1.93 -4.55
CA GLY A 189 -39.03 -1.21 -5.22
C GLY A 189 -39.31 -1.66 -6.67
N GLN A 190 -38.38 -2.35 -7.33
CA GLN A 190 -38.60 -2.91 -8.67
C GLN A 190 -39.29 -4.30 -8.65
N ARG A 191 -39.35 -4.94 -7.49
CA ARG A 191 -39.96 -6.28 -7.32
C ARG A 191 -41.42 -6.22 -6.87
N THR A 192 -41.94 -5.01 -6.58
CA THR A 192 -43.36 -4.73 -6.26
C THR A 192 -44.11 -4.19 -7.46
#